data_a5a6828267e06b1114b3039f4911e788
#
_entry.id   a5a6828267e06b1114b3039f4911e788
#
_cell.length_a   1.000
_cell.length_b   1.000
_cell.length_c   1.000
_cell.angle_alpha   90.00
_cell.angle_beta   90.00
_cell.angle_gamma   90.00
#
_symmetry.space_group_name_H-M   'P 1'
#
loop_
_entity.id
_entity.type
_entity.pdbx_description
1 polymer ?
#
loop_
_entity_poly.entity_id
_entity_poly.type
_entity_poly.pdbx_seq_one_letter_code
_entity_poly.pdbx_strand_id
1 'polypeptide(L)'
;MKKSIKILGLLAFAIMSITACTTDDNNVEPTAPIVGFWGVNSQYYTLSFDGQLAYADSTTFPADSLTLNFTANGLAIGIEKDSTGAYVNDTVYYNLTGTNLQFIDKSVVPYDTFLYTATITGNKFNMKATQIDTTADGIVKLDIELNATKLVR
;
A
#
# COMPACT_ATOMS: atom_id res chain seq x y z
N MET A 1 -8.48 2.81 -24.99
CA MET A 1 -9.05 3.18 -23.66
C MET A 1 -8.02 2.76 -22.62
N LYS A 2 -7.20 3.69 -22.13
CA LYS A 2 -6.23 3.41 -21.05
C LYS A 2 -7.02 3.35 -19.74
N LYS A 3 -7.13 2.16 -19.16
CA LYS A 3 -7.73 1.98 -17.84
C LYS A 3 -6.82 2.68 -16.84
N SER A 4 -7.33 3.71 -16.17
CA SER A 4 -6.69 4.29 -14.98
C SER A 4 -6.55 3.18 -13.96
N ILE A 5 -5.32 2.76 -13.72
CA ILE A 5 -5.01 1.73 -12.71
C ILE A 5 -5.11 2.46 -11.39
N LYS A 6 -6.18 2.21 -10.64
CA LYS A 6 -6.35 2.76 -9.29
C LYS A 6 -5.18 2.27 -8.43
N ILE A 7 -4.43 3.19 -7.85
CA ILE A 7 -3.16 2.89 -7.15
C ILE A 7 -3.40 2.04 -5.91
N LEU A 8 -4.50 2.25 -5.20
CA LEU A 8 -4.96 1.28 -4.19
C LEU A 8 -5.45 -0.02 -4.84
N GLY A 9 -5.96 0.01 -6.06
CA GLY A 9 -6.28 -1.18 -6.84
C GLY A 9 -5.03 -1.95 -7.29
N LEU A 10 -3.85 -1.33 -7.40
CA LEU A 10 -2.60 -2.05 -7.62
C LEU A 10 -2.15 -2.79 -6.35
N LEU A 11 -2.56 -2.32 -5.18
CA LEU A 11 -2.44 -3.03 -3.92
C LEU A 11 -3.44 -4.20 -3.82
N ALA A 12 -4.53 -4.17 -4.60
CA ALA A 12 -5.61 -5.16 -4.57
C ALA A 12 -5.48 -6.28 -5.64
N PHE A 13 -4.48 -6.25 -6.53
CA PHE A 13 -4.43 -7.19 -7.66
C PHE A 13 -3.80 -8.56 -7.33
N ALA A 14 -3.67 -8.91 -6.07
CA ALA A 14 -3.28 -10.25 -5.66
C ALA A 14 -4.36 -10.88 -4.77
N ILE A 15 -5.62 -10.86 -5.21
CA ILE A 15 -6.68 -11.55 -4.49
C ILE A 15 -6.80 -12.98 -5.03
N MET A 16 -6.11 -13.90 -4.38
CA MET A 16 -6.63 -15.26 -4.21
C MET A 16 -6.69 -15.53 -2.71
N SER A 17 -7.91 -15.61 -2.27
CA SER A 17 -8.45 -16.05 -0.99
C SER A 17 -7.48 -16.76 -0.05
N ILE A 18 -7.01 -16.04 0.98
CA ILE A 18 -6.61 -16.67 2.22
C ILE A 18 -7.62 -16.22 3.28
N THR A 19 -8.54 -17.12 3.63
CA THR A 19 -9.40 -16.97 4.80
C THR A 19 -8.55 -16.99 6.06
N ALA A 20 -8.21 -15.82 6.58
CA ALA A 20 -7.73 -15.67 7.94
C ALA A 20 -8.75 -14.84 8.71
N CYS A 21 -9.68 -15.52 9.39
CA CYS A 21 -10.46 -14.95 10.46
C CYS A 21 -9.54 -14.48 11.58
N THR A 22 -9.45 -13.18 11.81
CA THR A 22 -9.18 -12.65 13.14
C THR A 22 -10.00 -11.38 13.32
N THR A 23 -11.14 -11.54 13.96
CA THR A 23 -11.85 -10.46 14.62
C THR A 23 -11.02 -10.02 15.83
N ASP A 24 -10.35 -8.88 15.70
CA ASP A 24 -9.92 -8.11 16.86
C ASP A 24 -10.11 -6.62 16.53
N ASP A 25 -11.17 -6.07 17.12
CA ASP A 25 -11.50 -4.65 17.18
C ASP A 25 -10.51 -3.92 18.11
N ASN A 26 -9.21 -4.09 17.90
CA ASN A 26 -8.20 -3.31 18.58
C ASN A 26 -7.98 -2.03 17.78
N ASN A 27 -8.79 -1.03 18.12
CA ASN A 27 -8.61 0.35 17.66
C ASN A 27 -7.36 0.94 18.34
N VAL A 28 -6.17 0.48 17.89
CA VAL A 28 -4.89 1.04 18.34
C VAL A 28 -4.73 2.38 17.64
N GLU A 29 -4.70 3.47 18.42
CA GLU A 29 -4.43 4.80 17.87
C GLU A 29 -3.13 4.77 17.04
N PRO A 30 -3.17 5.31 15.80
CA PRO A 30 -1.99 5.33 14.95
C PRO A 30 -0.85 6.10 15.62
N THR A 31 0.33 5.54 15.60
CA THR A 31 1.50 6.20 16.19
C THR A 31 1.82 7.51 15.46
N ALA A 32 2.07 8.57 16.24
CA ALA A 32 2.32 9.93 15.77
C ALA A 32 3.30 10.10 14.57
N PRO A 33 4.35 9.28 14.39
CA PRO A 33 5.30 9.45 13.28
C PRO A 33 4.71 9.31 11.88
N ILE A 34 3.69 8.44 11.68
CA ILE A 34 3.12 8.23 10.33
C ILE A 34 2.10 9.29 9.95
N VAL A 35 1.45 9.93 10.95
CA VAL A 35 0.37 10.89 10.69
C VAL A 35 0.87 12.07 9.89
N GLY A 36 0.12 12.42 8.83
CA GLY A 36 0.40 13.53 7.94
C GLY A 36 0.42 13.16 6.46
N PHE A 37 0.88 14.09 5.65
CA PHE A 37 0.95 13.94 4.20
C PHE A 37 2.34 13.46 3.76
N TRP A 38 2.35 12.48 2.86
CA TRP A 38 3.56 11.87 2.30
C TRP A 38 3.45 11.85 0.78
N GLY A 39 4.33 12.61 0.10
CA GLY A 39 4.46 12.56 -1.35
C GLY A 39 5.20 11.30 -1.75
N VAL A 40 4.59 10.45 -2.56
CA VAL A 40 5.22 9.23 -3.07
C VAL A 40 6.24 9.59 -4.12
N ASN A 41 7.48 9.12 -3.96
CA ASN A 41 8.58 9.39 -4.87
C ASN A 41 8.75 8.26 -5.90
N SER A 42 8.67 7.02 -5.41
CA SER A 42 8.89 5.84 -6.25
C SER A 42 8.16 4.62 -5.70
N GLN A 43 7.84 3.72 -6.61
CA GLN A 43 7.34 2.38 -6.32
C GLN A 43 8.16 1.39 -7.13
N TYR A 44 8.51 0.26 -6.50
CA TYR A 44 9.18 -0.88 -7.12
C TYR A 44 8.32 -2.11 -6.89
N TYR A 45 8.26 -2.99 -7.86
CA TYR A 45 7.69 -4.30 -7.68
C TYR A 45 8.44 -5.35 -8.49
N THR A 46 8.54 -6.55 -7.93
CA THR A 46 9.11 -7.70 -8.60
C THR A 46 8.18 -8.88 -8.46
N LEU A 47 8.03 -9.63 -9.53
CA LEU A 47 7.30 -10.89 -9.58
C LEU A 47 8.30 -12.00 -9.85
N SER A 48 8.31 -13.02 -9.00
CA SER A 48 9.14 -14.22 -9.18
C SER A 48 8.25 -15.46 -9.25
N PHE A 49 8.68 -16.44 -10.03
CA PHE A 49 8.04 -17.74 -10.13
C PHE A 49 9.08 -18.82 -9.80
N ASP A 50 8.79 -19.67 -8.83
CA ASP A 50 9.72 -20.67 -8.28
C ASP A 50 11.11 -20.13 -7.94
N GLY A 51 11.14 -18.90 -7.40
CA GLY A 51 12.37 -18.21 -7.03
C GLY A 51 13.11 -17.55 -8.18
N GLN A 52 12.65 -17.69 -9.42
CA GLN A 52 13.22 -17.01 -10.58
C GLN A 52 12.47 -15.71 -10.85
N LEU A 53 13.21 -14.62 -11.08
CA LEU A 53 12.62 -13.33 -11.43
C LEU A 53 11.93 -13.43 -12.79
N ALA A 54 10.61 -13.24 -12.80
CA ALA A 54 9.78 -13.23 -14.00
C ALA A 54 9.54 -11.80 -14.51
N TYR A 55 9.39 -10.84 -13.62
CA TYR A 55 9.12 -9.45 -13.96
C TYR A 55 9.65 -8.50 -12.87
N ALA A 56 10.15 -7.36 -13.29
CA ALA A 56 10.50 -6.25 -12.40
C ALA A 56 10.17 -4.93 -13.08
N ASP A 57 9.60 -3.99 -12.33
CA ASP A 57 9.33 -2.64 -12.81
C ASP A 57 9.51 -1.63 -11.69
N SER A 58 9.72 -0.37 -12.09
CA SER A 58 9.82 0.75 -11.18
C SER A 58 9.13 1.98 -11.77
N THR A 59 8.36 2.66 -10.94
CA THR A 59 7.71 3.91 -11.31
C THR A 59 8.23 5.02 -10.41
N THR A 60 8.64 6.14 -11.01
CA THR A 60 8.91 7.40 -10.31
C THR A 60 7.71 8.31 -10.48
N PHE A 61 7.28 8.92 -9.40
CA PHE A 61 6.14 9.84 -9.40
C PHE A 61 6.64 11.28 -9.41
N PRO A 62 6.12 12.13 -10.33
CA PRO A 62 6.32 13.58 -10.22
C PRO A 62 5.85 14.08 -8.86
N ALA A 63 6.44 15.17 -8.39
CA ALA A 63 6.03 15.80 -7.13
C ALA A 63 4.51 16.07 -7.14
N ASP A 64 3.85 15.74 -6.03
CA ASP A 64 2.41 15.92 -5.80
C ASP A 64 1.46 15.14 -6.75
N SER A 65 1.97 14.22 -7.58
CA SER A 65 1.11 13.39 -8.43
C SER A 65 0.45 12.25 -7.65
N LEU A 66 1.11 11.77 -6.62
CA LEU A 66 0.60 10.75 -5.70
C LEU A 66 0.96 11.13 -4.26
N THR A 67 -0.04 11.22 -3.41
CA THR A 67 0.12 11.54 -1.99
C THR A 67 -0.62 10.50 -1.14
N LEU A 68 -0.01 10.10 -0.03
CA LEU A 68 -0.66 9.35 1.04
C LEU A 68 -0.89 10.28 2.22
N ASN A 69 -2.11 10.36 2.71
CA ASN A 69 -2.46 11.09 3.91
C ASN A 69 -2.90 10.12 5.01
N PHE A 70 -2.08 9.99 6.04
CA PHE A 70 -2.41 9.20 7.22
C PHE A 70 -3.01 10.12 8.28
N THR A 71 -4.25 9.86 8.65
CA THR A 71 -4.98 10.66 9.63
C THR A 71 -4.84 10.08 11.03
N ALA A 72 -5.01 10.90 12.07
CA ALA A 72 -4.92 10.46 13.46
C ALA A 72 -6.03 9.48 13.86
N ASN A 73 -7.13 9.43 13.12
CA ASN A 73 -8.25 8.51 13.36
C ASN A 73 -8.17 7.20 12.58
N GLY A 74 -6.97 6.84 12.08
CA GLY A 74 -6.72 5.54 11.45
C GLY A 74 -7.18 5.41 10.00
N LEU A 75 -7.36 6.51 9.28
CA LEU A 75 -7.64 6.50 7.84
C LEU A 75 -6.38 6.82 7.05
N ALA A 76 -6.10 6.01 6.04
CA ALA A 76 -5.12 6.29 5.00
C ALA A 76 -5.87 6.67 3.72
N ILE A 77 -5.55 7.85 3.19
CA ILE A 77 -6.18 8.41 1.99
C ILE A 77 -5.10 8.52 0.92
N GLY A 78 -5.23 7.70 -0.12
CA GLY A 78 -4.45 7.85 -1.34
C GLY A 78 -5.05 8.95 -2.21
N ILE A 79 -4.26 9.91 -2.61
CA ILE A 79 -4.66 11.05 -3.45
C ILE A 79 -3.81 11.01 -4.71
N GLU A 80 -4.44 10.72 -5.83
CA GLU A 80 -3.78 10.65 -7.13
C GLU A 80 -4.32 11.72 -8.06
N LYS A 81 -3.46 12.26 -8.91
CA LYS A 81 -3.83 13.13 -10.01
C LYS A 81 -4.05 12.29 -11.26
N ASP A 82 -5.26 12.29 -11.78
CA ASP A 82 -5.57 11.55 -13.01
C ASP A 82 -4.99 12.24 -14.27
N SER A 83 -5.16 11.61 -15.42
CA SER A 83 -4.66 12.14 -16.71
C SER A 83 -5.31 13.46 -17.14
N THR A 84 -6.43 13.86 -16.51
CA THR A 84 -7.11 15.15 -16.75
C THR A 84 -6.64 16.23 -15.79
N GLY A 85 -5.83 15.87 -14.79
CA GLY A 85 -5.37 16.71 -13.69
C GLY A 85 -6.35 16.80 -12.52
N ALA A 86 -7.45 16.06 -12.54
CA ALA A 86 -8.37 15.97 -11.42
C ALA A 86 -7.82 15.04 -10.33
N TYR A 87 -8.11 15.35 -9.06
CA TYR A 87 -7.71 14.49 -7.94
C TYR A 87 -8.74 13.38 -7.74
N VAL A 88 -8.23 12.15 -7.65
CA VAL A 88 -9.00 10.96 -7.28
C VAL A 88 -8.51 10.50 -5.91
N ASN A 89 -9.43 10.24 -5.01
CA ASN A 89 -9.12 9.79 -3.65
C ASN A 89 -9.60 8.36 -3.47
N ASP A 90 -8.77 7.58 -2.77
CA ASP A 90 -9.15 6.26 -2.28
C ASP A 90 -8.82 6.18 -0.79
N THR A 91 -9.68 5.52 -0.01
CA THR A 91 -9.60 5.54 1.45
C THR A 91 -9.70 4.14 2.02
N VAL A 92 -8.75 3.79 2.88
CA VAL A 92 -8.76 2.55 3.65
C VAL A 92 -8.45 2.84 5.11
N TYR A 93 -8.82 1.93 6.00
CA TYR A 93 -8.35 1.99 7.39
C TYR A 93 -6.92 1.53 7.48
N TYR A 94 -6.17 2.07 8.45
CA TYR A 94 -4.83 1.57 8.73
C TYR A 94 -4.59 1.42 10.23
N ASN A 95 -3.65 0.53 10.55
CA ASN A 95 -3.09 0.35 11.87
C ASN A 95 -1.57 0.24 11.75
N LEU A 96 -0.83 0.91 12.63
CA LEU A 96 0.62 0.83 12.70
C LEU A 96 1.05 0.43 14.11
N THR A 97 1.67 -0.75 14.25
CA THR A 97 2.23 -1.24 15.51
C THR A 97 3.71 -1.54 15.31
N GLY A 98 4.56 -0.69 15.89
CA GLY A 98 6.00 -0.75 15.62
C GLY A 98 6.29 -0.49 14.14
N THR A 99 6.82 -1.48 13.44
CA THR A 99 7.05 -1.44 11.98
C THR A 99 5.95 -2.13 11.17
N ASN A 100 4.97 -2.78 11.82
CA ASN A 100 3.91 -3.48 11.12
C ASN A 100 2.80 -2.50 10.75
N LEU A 101 2.68 -2.19 9.47
CA LEU A 101 1.63 -1.37 8.90
C LEU A 101 0.60 -2.28 8.24
N GLN A 102 -0.63 -2.19 8.69
CA GLN A 102 -1.77 -2.93 8.18
C GLN A 102 -2.74 -1.96 7.50
N PHE A 103 -3.12 -2.25 6.26
CA PHE A 103 -4.25 -1.60 5.62
C PHE A 103 -5.45 -2.55 5.62
N ILE A 104 -6.63 -2.02 5.88
CA ILE A 104 -7.88 -2.78 5.98
C ILE A 104 -8.91 -2.12 5.07
N ASP A 105 -9.29 -2.82 4.02
CA ASP A 105 -10.40 -2.42 3.15
C ASP A 105 -11.70 -2.99 3.70
N LYS A 106 -12.55 -2.11 4.26
CA LYS A 106 -13.87 -2.47 4.79
C LYS A 106 -14.99 -2.37 3.75
N SER A 107 -14.68 -2.05 2.51
CA SER A 107 -15.68 -1.98 1.43
C SER A 107 -16.13 -3.37 0.96
N VAL A 108 -15.37 -4.41 1.28
CA VAL A 108 -15.64 -5.82 0.96
C VAL A 108 -15.83 -6.65 2.24
N VAL A 109 -16.57 -7.76 2.12
CA VAL A 109 -16.80 -8.69 3.26
C VAL A 109 -16.50 -10.12 2.78
N PRO A 110 -15.59 -10.86 3.42
CA PRO A 110 -14.74 -10.45 4.57
C PRO A 110 -13.80 -9.31 4.20
N TYR A 111 -13.33 -8.54 5.20
CA TYR A 111 -12.45 -7.41 4.99
C TYR A 111 -11.12 -7.85 4.38
N ASP A 112 -10.67 -7.15 3.35
CA ASP A 112 -9.33 -7.37 2.81
C ASP A 112 -8.30 -6.66 3.67
N THR A 113 -7.22 -7.39 3.97
CA THR A 113 -6.14 -6.90 4.83
C THR A 113 -4.79 -7.07 4.14
N PHE A 114 -4.02 -5.98 4.09
CA PHE A 114 -2.70 -5.94 3.49
C PHE A 114 -1.66 -5.57 4.54
N LEU A 115 -0.61 -6.38 4.64
CA LEU A 115 0.46 -6.22 5.63
C LEU A 115 1.73 -5.70 4.97
N TYR A 116 2.30 -4.67 5.57
CA TYR A 116 3.56 -4.05 5.15
C TYR A 116 4.49 -3.90 6.34
N THR A 117 5.79 -3.91 6.06
CA THR A 117 6.79 -3.40 6.98
C THR A 117 7.04 -1.94 6.64
N ALA A 118 6.77 -1.04 7.58
CA ALA A 118 6.94 0.39 7.45
C ALA A 118 8.18 0.88 8.22
N THR A 119 8.96 1.75 7.61
CA THR A 119 10.10 2.42 8.25
C THR A 119 9.98 3.91 8.04
N ILE A 120 10.01 4.66 9.15
CA ILE A 120 9.96 6.13 9.15
C ILE A 120 11.25 6.65 9.76
N THR A 121 12.00 7.45 9.01
CA THR A 121 13.24 8.06 9.46
C THR A 121 13.25 9.53 9.05
N GLY A 122 13.06 10.41 10.04
CA GLY A 122 12.90 11.84 9.80
C GLY A 122 11.70 12.13 8.89
N ASN A 123 11.97 12.68 7.71
CA ASN A 123 10.96 13.00 6.71
C ASN A 123 10.83 11.92 5.60
N LYS A 124 11.45 10.76 5.78
CA LYS A 124 11.38 9.65 4.80
C LYS A 124 10.50 8.53 5.34
N PHE A 125 9.66 8.00 4.48
CA PHE A 125 8.80 6.84 4.72
C PHE A 125 9.07 5.80 3.64
N ASN A 126 9.35 4.57 4.06
CA ASN A 126 9.47 3.41 3.20
C ASN A 126 8.50 2.35 3.70
N MET A 127 7.76 1.72 2.80
CA MET A 127 6.97 0.54 3.11
C MET A 127 7.27 -0.58 2.14
N LYS A 128 7.31 -1.82 2.65
CA LYS A 128 7.59 -3.05 1.89
C LYS A 128 6.57 -4.11 2.22
N ALA A 129 6.15 -4.85 1.21
CA ALA A 129 5.36 -6.06 1.36
C ALA A 129 5.95 -7.18 0.52
N THR A 130 5.78 -8.40 1.01
CA THR A 130 6.02 -9.62 0.25
C THR A 130 4.75 -10.45 0.32
N GLN A 131 4.21 -10.81 -0.83
CA GLN A 131 3.10 -11.75 -0.96
C GLN A 131 3.63 -13.03 -1.60
N ILE A 132 3.22 -14.17 -1.06
CA ILE A 132 3.56 -15.49 -1.60
C ILE A 132 2.27 -16.25 -1.80
N ASP A 133 2.08 -16.73 -3.02
CA ASP A 133 0.96 -17.59 -3.38
C ASP A 133 1.51 -18.92 -3.92
N THR A 134 0.87 -20.02 -3.52
CA THR A 134 1.21 -21.37 -4.00
C THR A 134 0.08 -21.85 -4.90
N THR A 135 0.37 -21.92 -6.18
CA THR A 135 -0.56 -22.39 -7.20
C THR A 135 -0.25 -23.83 -7.61
N ALA A 136 -1.12 -24.45 -8.43
CA ALA A 136 -0.86 -25.77 -9.00
C ALA A 136 0.40 -25.78 -9.90
N ASP A 137 0.76 -24.62 -10.46
CA ASP A 137 1.87 -24.46 -11.40
C ASP A 137 3.18 -24.01 -10.75
N GLY A 138 3.19 -23.71 -9.42
CA GLY A 138 4.37 -23.31 -8.70
C GLY A 138 4.13 -22.19 -7.67
N ILE A 139 5.21 -21.65 -7.13
CA ILE A 139 5.20 -20.59 -6.12
C ILE A 139 5.37 -19.23 -6.81
N VAL A 140 4.39 -18.36 -6.64
CA VAL A 140 4.42 -16.96 -7.09
C VAL A 140 4.79 -16.08 -5.90
N LYS A 141 5.80 -15.23 -6.06
CA LYS A 141 6.20 -14.24 -5.06
C LYS A 141 6.13 -12.84 -5.66
N LEU A 142 5.42 -11.95 -5.00
CA LEU A 142 5.35 -10.53 -5.32
C LEU A 142 6.00 -9.73 -4.19
N ASP A 143 7.04 -8.99 -4.51
CA ASP A 143 7.64 -8.00 -3.60
C ASP A 143 7.27 -6.59 -4.08
N ILE A 144 6.83 -5.76 -3.15
CA ILE A 144 6.44 -4.36 -3.39
C ILE A 144 7.25 -3.48 -2.43
N GLU A 145 7.80 -2.39 -2.95
CA GLU A 145 8.44 -1.35 -2.14
C GLU A 145 7.94 0.02 -2.59
N LEU A 146 7.58 0.89 -1.64
CA LEU A 146 7.18 2.26 -1.88
C LEU A 146 8.03 3.19 -1.01
N ASN A 147 8.51 4.28 -1.63
CA ASN A 147 9.26 5.33 -0.98
C ASN A 147 8.51 6.66 -1.06
N ALA A 148 8.41 7.36 0.07
CA ALA A 148 7.73 8.63 0.16
C ALA A 148 8.50 9.63 1.05
N THR A 149 8.21 10.91 0.86
CA THR A 149 8.78 12.02 1.65
C THR A 149 7.65 12.82 2.30
N LYS A 150 7.83 13.21 3.56
CA LYS A 150 6.84 13.99 4.30
C LYS A 150 6.68 15.38 3.67
N LEU A 151 5.42 15.74 3.41
CA LEU A 151 5.08 17.06 2.90
C LEU A 151 4.76 18.00 4.07
N VAL A 152 5.31 19.21 3.99
CA VAL A 152 4.94 20.30 4.89
C VAL A 152 3.76 21.02 4.25
N ARG A 153 2.59 20.88 4.84
CA ARG A 153 1.35 21.55 4.39
C ARG A 153 0.76 22.33 5.55
#